data_1b7f00fb78a1f7a52a9819e966e9a7c7
#
_entry.id   1b7f00fb78a1f7a52a9819e966e9a7c7
#
_cell.length_a   1.000
_cell.length_b   1.000
_cell.length_c   1.000
_cell.angle_alpha   90.00
_cell.angle_beta   90.00
_cell.angle_gamma   90.00
#
_symmetry.space_group_name_H-M   'P 1'
#
loop_
_entity.id
_entity.type
_entity.pdbx_description
1 polymer ?
#
loop_
_entity_poly.entity_id
_entity_poly.type
_entity_poly.pdbx_seq_one_letter_code
_entity_poly.pdbx_strand_id
1 'polypeptide(L)'
;MSELASALRLHIVAIAVCATVTFGWVFTAEYPVGLALLCGFDWCIVNLLNRATDVEEDRLNGIAATEFVARHARPLVALSLAALVGSLAWGFVALPVKLAWVRCLFHLLGLGYSYRIVPTARGPRRFKDLYVFKNSMSAFMFVLSVGLFPVLGTAGPLDLVRDRLDDT
;
A
#
# COMPACT_ATOMS: atom_id res chain seq x y z
N MET A 1 -11.96 -11.51 -17.22
CA MET A 1 -11.81 -11.13 -15.79
C MET A 1 -13.10 -10.47 -15.34
N SER A 2 -13.56 -10.74 -14.11
CA SER A 2 -14.75 -10.04 -13.58
C SER A 2 -14.47 -8.55 -13.43
N GLU A 3 -15.52 -7.69 -13.55
CA GLU A 3 -15.39 -6.24 -13.36
C GLU A 3 -14.79 -5.92 -11.98
N LEU A 4 -15.16 -6.70 -10.96
CA LEU A 4 -14.61 -6.55 -9.61
C LEU A 4 -13.10 -6.79 -9.56
N ALA A 5 -12.58 -7.85 -10.21
CA ALA A 5 -11.14 -8.13 -10.24
C ALA A 5 -10.36 -7.02 -10.95
N SER A 6 -10.94 -6.41 -11.99
CA SER A 6 -10.36 -5.26 -12.68
C SER A 6 -10.43 -3.99 -11.83
N ALA A 7 -11.55 -3.76 -11.13
CA ALA A 7 -11.71 -2.63 -10.20
C ALA A 7 -10.69 -2.67 -9.06
N LEU A 8 -10.46 -3.85 -8.49
CA LEU A 8 -9.48 -4.08 -7.42
C LEU A 8 -8.02 -4.06 -7.91
N ARG A 9 -7.76 -4.04 -9.21
CA ARG A 9 -6.42 -4.18 -9.79
C ARG A 9 -5.65 -5.37 -9.19
N LEU A 10 -6.30 -6.54 -9.13
CA LEU A 10 -5.76 -7.72 -8.44
C LEU A 10 -4.35 -8.12 -8.90
N HIS A 11 -3.96 -7.79 -10.12
CA HIS A 11 -2.59 -8.01 -10.60
C HIS A 11 -1.55 -7.19 -9.81
N ILE A 12 -1.86 -5.94 -9.43
CA ILE A 12 -0.97 -5.11 -8.61
C ILE A 12 -0.90 -5.68 -7.19
N VAL A 13 -2.04 -6.10 -6.64
CA VAL A 13 -2.11 -6.75 -5.33
C VAL A 13 -1.29 -8.05 -5.32
N ALA A 14 -1.43 -8.87 -6.35
CA ALA A 14 -0.66 -10.10 -6.50
C ALA A 14 0.86 -9.84 -6.59
N ILE A 15 1.27 -8.80 -7.34
CA ILE A 15 2.68 -8.38 -7.41
C ILE A 15 3.19 -7.98 -6.02
N ALA A 16 2.42 -7.18 -5.27
CA ALA A 16 2.80 -6.76 -3.91
C ALA A 16 2.94 -7.96 -2.96
N VAL A 17 2.00 -8.92 -3.00
CA VAL A 17 2.06 -10.15 -2.20
C VAL A 17 3.30 -10.97 -2.57
N CYS A 18 3.50 -11.28 -3.85
CA CYS A 18 4.66 -12.07 -4.30
C CYS A 18 5.98 -11.38 -3.97
N ALA A 19 6.08 -10.06 -4.19
CA ALA A 19 7.27 -9.30 -3.85
C ALA A 19 7.54 -9.31 -2.34
N THR A 20 6.51 -9.16 -1.49
CA THR A 20 6.67 -9.21 -0.03
C THR A 20 7.15 -10.58 0.45
N VAL A 21 6.64 -11.68 -0.14
CA VAL A 21 7.16 -13.03 0.16
C VAL A 21 8.60 -13.18 -0.27
N THR A 22 8.94 -12.71 -1.49
CA THR A 22 10.30 -12.83 -2.04
C THR A 22 11.30 -12.03 -1.23
N PHE A 23 11.02 -10.75 -0.96
CA PHE A 23 11.91 -9.90 -0.17
C PHE A 23 11.95 -10.32 1.31
N GLY A 24 10.84 -10.83 1.83
CA GLY A 24 10.81 -11.43 3.15
C GLY A 24 11.81 -12.57 3.25
N TRP A 25 11.75 -13.52 2.33
CA TRP A 25 12.70 -14.61 2.27
C TRP A 25 14.15 -14.14 2.10
N VAL A 26 14.39 -13.17 1.21
CA VAL A 26 15.76 -12.64 0.97
C VAL A 26 16.34 -11.96 2.20
N PHE A 27 15.54 -11.20 2.96
CA PHE A 27 16.03 -10.39 4.07
C PHE A 27 16.00 -11.12 5.42
N THR A 28 15.07 -12.06 5.60
CA THR A 28 14.84 -12.70 6.90
C THR A 28 14.98 -14.22 6.87
N ALA A 29 15.22 -14.81 5.69
CA ALA A 29 15.20 -16.26 5.45
C ALA A 29 13.87 -16.95 5.83
N GLU A 30 12.77 -16.17 5.96
CA GLU A 30 11.45 -16.65 6.29
C GLU A 30 10.46 -16.34 5.16
N TYR A 31 9.35 -17.08 5.12
CA TYR A 31 8.24 -16.82 4.20
C TYR A 31 7.09 -16.11 4.96
N PRO A 32 7.08 -14.78 5.05
CA PRO A 32 6.12 -14.04 5.87
C PRO A 32 4.76 -13.92 5.16
N VAL A 33 4.08 -15.04 4.91
CA VAL A 33 2.83 -15.08 4.15
C VAL A 33 1.75 -14.18 4.75
N GLY A 34 1.60 -14.16 6.07
CA GLY A 34 0.65 -13.29 6.76
C GLY A 34 0.91 -11.80 6.51
N LEU A 35 2.18 -11.37 6.55
CA LEU A 35 2.58 -9.99 6.24
C LEU A 35 2.43 -9.67 4.75
N ALA A 36 2.65 -10.64 3.88
CA ALA A 36 2.44 -10.47 2.45
C ALA A 36 0.95 -10.26 2.12
N LEU A 37 0.06 -11.02 2.74
CA LEU A 37 -1.39 -10.84 2.59
C LEU A 37 -1.83 -9.48 3.16
N LEU A 38 -1.28 -9.05 4.29
CA LEU A 38 -1.52 -7.74 4.87
C LEU A 38 -1.04 -6.62 3.92
N CYS A 39 0.16 -6.74 3.35
CA CYS A 39 0.67 -5.82 2.34
C CYS A 39 -0.25 -5.75 1.11
N GLY A 40 -0.69 -6.89 0.60
CA GLY A 40 -1.66 -6.95 -0.50
C GLY A 40 -2.98 -6.29 -0.16
N PHE A 41 -3.48 -6.46 1.07
CA PHE A 41 -4.68 -5.80 1.56
C PHE A 41 -4.52 -4.28 1.62
N ASP A 42 -3.39 -3.78 2.15
CA ASP A 42 -3.07 -2.35 2.18
C ASP A 42 -2.98 -1.76 0.76
N TRP A 43 -2.38 -2.47 -0.19
CA TRP A 43 -2.37 -2.09 -1.60
C TRP A 43 -3.77 -2.09 -2.23
N CYS A 44 -4.63 -3.03 -1.87
CA CYS A 44 -6.02 -3.07 -2.33
C CYS A 44 -6.78 -1.81 -1.90
N ILE A 45 -6.65 -1.40 -0.63
CA ILE A 45 -7.27 -0.17 -0.10
C ILE A 45 -6.78 1.06 -0.87
N VAL A 46 -5.46 1.23 -1.01
CA VAL A 46 -4.87 2.39 -1.72
C VAL A 46 -5.30 2.43 -3.18
N ASN A 47 -5.29 1.28 -3.87
CA ASN A 47 -5.74 1.19 -5.26
C ASN A 47 -7.22 1.56 -5.43
N LEU A 48 -8.11 1.10 -4.54
CA LEU A 48 -9.53 1.44 -4.60
C LEU A 48 -9.77 2.93 -4.38
N LEU A 49 -9.12 3.52 -3.38
CA LEU A 49 -9.21 4.96 -3.11
C LEU A 49 -8.71 5.77 -4.30
N ASN A 50 -7.58 5.39 -4.88
CA ASN A 50 -7.03 6.06 -6.06
C ASN A 50 -7.99 5.96 -7.26
N ARG A 51 -8.54 4.77 -7.53
CA ARG A 51 -9.49 4.59 -8.62
C ARG A 51 -10.79 5.40 -8.45
N ALA A 52 -11.29 5.48 -7.22
CA ALA A 52 -12.50 6.24 -6.94
C ALA A 52 -12.29 7.76 -7.12
N THR A 53 -11.05 8.25 -7.00
CA THR A 53 -10.69 9.66 -7.23
C THR A 53 -10.31 9.98 -8.67
N ASP A 54 -9.95 8.97 -9.47
CA ASP A 54 -9.39 9.10 -10.81
C ASP A 54 -10.35 8.69 -11.93
N VAL A 55 -11.64 8.61 -11.66
CA VAL A 55 -12.65 8.11 -12.62
C VAL A 55 -12.53 8.78 -14.00
N GLU A 56 -12.38 10.11 -14.05
CA GLU A 56 -12.26 10.83 -15.34
C GLU A 56 -10.94 10.52 -16.05
N GLU A 57 -9.83 10.46 -15.31
CA GLU A 57 -8.52 10.11 -15.85
C GLU A 57 -8.51 8.66 -16.35
N ASP A 58 -9.09 7.74 -15.58
CA ASP A 58 -9.22 6.33 -15.93
C ASP A 58 -10.12 6.12 -17.16
N ARG A 59 -11.19 6.93 -17.30
CA ARG A 59 -12.09 6.91 -18.46
C ARG A 59 -11.36 7.34 -19.73
N LEU A 60 -10.60 8.45 -19.67
CA LEU A 60 -9.80 8.94 -20.80
C LEU A 60 -8.73 7.94 -21.24
N ASN A 61 -8.19 7.18 -20.31
CA ASN A 61 -7.16 6.17 -20.55
C ASN A 61 -7.74 4.78 -20.91
N GLY A 62 -9.06 4.63 -21.01
CA GLY A 62 -9.72 3.37 -21.36
C GLY A 62 -9.50 2.26 -20.33
N ILE A 63 -9.34 2.61 -19.05
CA ILE A 63 -9.06 1.62 -18.00
C ILE A 63 -10.32 0.78 -17.73
N ALA A 64 -10.14 -0.54 -17.73
CA ALA A 64 -11.23 -1.49 -17.52
C ALA A 64 -11.95 -1.27 -16.16
N ALA A 65 -13.27 -1.54 -16.13
CA ALA A 65 -14.16 -1.40 -14.97
C ALA A 65 -14.29 0.03 -14.41
N THR A 66 -13.93 1.07 -15.16
CA THR A 66 -14.06 2.47 -14.71
C THR A 66 -15.53 2.84 -14.44
N GLU A 67 -16.46 2.42 -15.30
CA GLU A 67 -17.88 2.70 -15.10
C GLU A 67 -18.48 1.96 -13.88
N PHE A 68 -17.99 0.77 -13.57
CA PHE A 68 -18.34 0.06 -12.34
C PHE A 68 -17.87 0.87 -11.11
N VAL A 69 -16.60 1.32 -11.10
CA VAL A 69 -16.06 2.15 -10.02
C VAL A 69 -16.82 3.47 -9.89
N ALA A 70 -17.13 4.14 -11.01
CA ALA A 70 -17.89 5.40 -11.02
C ALA A 70 -19.27 5.25 -10.37
N ARG A 71 -20.02 4.20 -10.73
CA ARG A 71 -21.35 3.90 -10.17
C ARG A 71 -21.29 3.57 -8.67
N HIS A 72 -20.21 2.96 -8.20
CA HIS A 72 -20.07 2.50 -6.82
C HIS A 72 -19.04 3.31 -6.01
N ALA A 73 -18.63 4.50 -6.48
CA ALA A 73 -17.54 5.27 -5.87
C ALA A 73 -17.77 5.54 -4.37
N ARG A 74 -18.97 6.00 -3.99
CA ARG A 74 -19.30 6.31 -2.58
C ARG A 74 -19.17 5.10 -1.66
N PRO A 75 -19.85 3.94 -1.91
CA PRO A 75 -19.69 2.76 -1.05
C PRO A 75 -18.28 2.19 -1.09
N LEU A 76 -17.57 2.23 -2.23
CA LEU A 76 -16.19 1.76 -2.32
C LEU A 76 -15.25 2.62 -1.46
N VAL A 77 -15.38 3.95 -1.50
CA VAL A 77 -14.61 4.85 -0.63
C VAL A 77 -14.93 4.61 0.83
N ALA A 78 -16.21 4.55 1.21
CA ALA A 78 -16.63 4.32 2.59
C ALA A 78 -16.08 2.98 3.14
N LEU A 79 -16.19 1.90 2.36
CA LEU A 79 -15.66 0.59 2.72
C LEU A 79 -14.13 0.61 2.84
N SER A 80 -13.44 1.26 1.89
CA SER A 80 -11.98 1.37 1.92
C SER A 80 -11.49 2.15 3.14
N LEU A 81 -12.16 3.26 3.50
CA LEU A 81 -11.81 4.04 4.69
C LEU A 81 -12.12 3.27 5.98
N ALA A 82 -13.24 2.56 6.06
CA ALA A 82 -13.55 1.70 7.20
C ALA A 82 -12.53 0.57 7.35
N ALA A 83 -12.16 -0.09 6.25
CA ALA A 83 -11.13 -1.12 6.22
C ALA A 83 -9.75 -0.57 6.62
N LEU A 84 -9.38 0.62 6.15
CA LEU A 84 -8.17 1.33 6.52
C LEU A 84 -8.12 1.57 8.03
N VAL A 85 -9.15 2.20 8.60
CA VAL A 85 -9.18 2.53 10.04
C VAL A 85 -9.16 1.25 10.88
N GLY A 86 -9.99 0.26 10.54
CA GLY A 86 -10.05 -1.03 11.25
C GLY A 86 -8.72 -1.78 11.18
N SER A 87 -8.08 -1.84 10.00
CA SER A 87 -6.80 -2.50 9.78
C SER A 87 -5.65 -1.81 10.52
N LEU A 88 -5.63 -0.48 10.56
CA LEU A 88 -4.62 0.26 11.32
C LEU A 88 -4.82 0.10 12.83
N ALA A 89 -6.06 0.21 13.32
CA ALA A 89 -6.37 0.01 14.73
C ALA A 89 -5.96 -1.41 15.19
N TRP A 90 -6.33 -2.43 14.42
CA TRP A 90 -5.88 -3.80 14.65
C TRP A 90 -4.34 -3.90 14.64
N GLY A 91 -3.68 -3.23 13.70
CA GLY A 91 -2.23 -3.25 13.56
C GLY A 91 -1.49 -2.74 14.80
N PHE A 92 -2.00 -1.71 15.48
CA PHE A 92 -1.41 -1.22 16.74
C PHE A 92 -1.56 -2.20 17.91
N VAL A 93 -2.54 -3.12 17.86
CA VAL A 93 -2.76 -4.14 18.88
C VAL A 93 -1.98 -5.42 18.59
N ALA A 94 -1.89 -5.82 17.31
CA ALA A 94 -1.45 -7.16 16.92
C ALA A 94 -0.06 -7.21 16.27
N LEU A 95 0.52 -6.05 15.86
CA LEU A 95 1.79 -6.00 15.15
C LEU A 95 2.86 -5.26 15.97
N PRO A 96 4.16 -5.48 15.64
CA PRO A 96 5.22 -4.65 16.19
C PRO A 96 4.96 -3.17 15.92
N VAL A 97 5.14 -2.32 16.93
CA VAL A 97 4.79 -0.89 16.87
C VAL A 97 5.48 -0.15 15.71
N LYS A 98 6.71 -0.54 15.38
CA LYS A 98 7.46 0.03 14.24
C LYS A 98 6.75 -0.26 12.91
N LEU A 99 6.25 -1.49 12.73
CA LEU A 99 5.49 -1.87 11.54
C LEU A 99 4.15 -1.13 11.49
N ALA A 100 3.44 -0.99 12.62
CA ALA A 100 2.20 -0.23 12.68
C ALA A 100 2.40 1.22 12.21
N TRP A 101 3.46 1.90 12.64
CA TRP A 101 3.81 3.26 12.20
C TRP A 101 4.20 3.33 10.71
N VAL A 102 4.94 2.34 10.20
CA VAL A 102 5.29 2.29 8.77
C VAL A 102 4.04 2.10 7.92
N ARG A 103 3.06 1.31 8.38
CA ARG A 103 1.76 1.18 7.71
C ARG A 103 0.96 2.50 7.74
N CYS A 104 0.96 3.22 8.86
CA CYS A 104 0.37 4.56 8.91
C CYS A 104 1.00 5.49 7.88
N LEU A 105 2.33 5.51 7.78
CA LEU A 105 3.05 6.30 6.77
C LEU A 105 2.65 5.89 5.36
N PHE A 106 2.62 4.58 5.06
CA PHE A 106 2.21 4.05 3.77
C PHE A 106 0.81 4.55 3.37
N HIS A 107 -0.16 4.46 4.27
CA HIS A 107 -1.51 4.91 3.99
C HIS A 107 -1.63 6.44 3.90
N LEU A 108 -0.89 7.19 4.70
CA LEU A 108 -0.84 8.65 4.60
C LEU A 108 -0.30 9.10 3.22
N LEU A 109 0.75 8.44 2.73
CA LEU A 109 1.30 8.68 1.40
C LEU A 109 0.30 8.29 0.31
N GLY A 110 -0.41 7.16 0.45
CA GLY A 110 -1.47 6.73 -0.46
C GLY A 110 -2.64 7.71 -0.52
N LEU A 111 -3.06 8.25 0.63
CA LEU A 111 -4.07 9.31 0.70
C LEU A 111 -3.57 10.59 0.02
N GLY A 112 -2.33 11.02 0.30
CA GLY A 112 -1.72 12.19 -0.35
C GLY A 112 -1.53 12.02 -1.86
N TYR A 113 -1.37 10.77 -2.32
CA TYR A 113 -1.33 10.46 -3.75
C TYR A 113 -2.70 10.60 -4.41
N SER A 114 -3.77 10.20 -3.72
CA SER A 114 -5.14 10.14 -4.25
C SER A 114 -5.92 11.44 -4.03
N TYR A 115 -5.72 12.11 -2.90
CA TYR A 115 -6.49 13.29 -2.49
C TYR A 115 -5.63 14.55 -2.47
N ARG A 116 -6.25 15.73 -2.67
CA ARG A 116 -5.61 17.04 -2.64
C ARG A 116 -5.37 17.51 -1.21
N ILE A 117 -4.50 16.82 -0.49
CA ILE A 117 -4.16 17.13 0.92
C ILE A 117 -2.75 17.70 1.09
N VAL A 118 -1.93 17.70 0.04
CA VAL A 118 -0.56 18.19 0.09
C VAL A 118 -0.55 19.72 -0.04
N PRO A 119 -0.14 20.49 0.99
CA PRO A 119 -0.12 21.94 0.94
C PRO A 119 0.96 22.41 -0.04
N THR A 120 0.60 23.31 -0.95
CA THR A 120 1.54 23.98 -1.85
C THR A 120 1.25 25.47 -1.91
N ALA A 121 2.20 26.28 -2.39
CA ALA A 121 2.03 27.71 -2.56
C ALA A 121 0.85 28.12 -3.48
N ARG A 122 0.38 27.17 -4.31
CA ARG A 122 -0.74 27.35 -5.24
C ARG A 122 -2.04 26.67 -4.77
N GLY A 123 -2.12 26.31 -3.48
CA GLY A 123 -3.23 25.56 -2.89
C GLY A 123 -2.98 24.06 -2.77
N PRO A 124 -3.91 23.30 -2.16
CA PRO A 124 -3.72 21.88 -1.91
C PRO A 124 -3.71 21.07 -3.22
N ARG A 125 -2.73 20.16 -3.35
CA ARG A 125 -2.54 19.28 -4.52
C ARG A 125 -2.38 17.83 -4.08
N ARG A 126 -2.48 16.89 -5.05
CA ARG A 126 -2.10 15.49 -4.88
C ARG A 126 -0.61 15.34 -5.17
N PHE A 127 0.05 14.35 -4.57
CA PHE A 127 1.45 14.04 -4.93
C PHE A 127 1.62 13.76 -6.42
N LYS A 128 0.67 13.04 -7.04
CA LYS A 128 0.72 12.72 -8.47
C LYS A 128 0.58 13.94 -9.41
N ASP A 129 0.05 15.06 -8.93
CA ASP A 129 -0.04 16.30 -9.70
C ASP A 129 1.32 17.04 -9.74
N LEU A 130 2.29 16.60 -8.94
CA LEU A 130 3.65 17.12 -8.91
C LEU A 130 4.54 16.23 -9.77
N TYR A 131 5.04 16.77 -10.89
CA TYR A 131 5.72 16.03 -11.95
C TYR A 131 6.80 15.05 -11.46
N VAL A 132 7.67 15.48 -10.53
CA VAL A 132 8.76 14.66 -9.99
C VAL A 132 8.21 13.55 -9.06
N PHE A 133 7.08 13.79 -8.38
CA PHE A 133 6.56 12.88 -7.36
C PHE A 133 5.67 11.75 -7.90
N LYS A 134 5.15 11.88 -9.12
CA LYS A 134 4.20 10.88 -9.68
C LYS A 134 4.79 9.46 -9.65
N ASN A 135 5.95 9.26 -10.27
CA ASN A 135 6.57 7.94 -10.38
C ASN A 135 7.40 7.57 -9.13
N SER A 136 8.14 8.56 -8.58
CA SER A 136 8.98 8.36 -7.40
C SER A 136 8.17 7.95 -6.18
N MET A 137 6.97 8.53 -5.97
CA MET A 137 6.12 8.20 -4.83
C MET A 137 5.59 6.77 -4.91
N SER A 138 5.11 6.33 -6.09
CA SER A 138 4.64 4.95 -6.28
C SER A 138 5.76 3.94 -6.05
N ALA A 139 6.96 4.21 -6.58
CA ALA A 139 8.13 3.37 -6.37
C ALA A 139 8.55 3.35 -4.88
N PHE A 140 8.56 4.50 -4.23
CA PHE A 140 8.87 4.61 -2.80
C PHE A 140 7.88 3.83 -1.94
N MET A 141 6.57 3.99 -2.18
CA MET A 141 5.53 3.23 -1.48
C MET A 141 5.68 1.72 -1.69
N PHE A 142 6.04 1.32 -2.91
CA PHE A 142 6.28 -0.09 -3.20
C PHE A 142 7.45 -0.62 -2.38
N VAL A 143 8.62 0.02 -2.44
CA VAL A 143 9.80 -0.39 -1.66
C VAL A 143 9.52 -0.35 -0.16
N LEU A 144 8.84 0.70 0.33
CA LEU A 144 8.46 0.83 1.73
C LEU A 144 7.63 -0.37 2.20
N SER A 145 6.63 -0.79 1.43
CA SER A 145 5.74 -1.87 1.84
C SER A 145 6.36 -3.26 1.64
N VAL A 146 6.88 -3.57 0.45
CA VAL A 146 7.38 -4.92 0.17
C VAL A 146 8.73 -5.22 0.83
N GLY A 147 9.53 -4.18 1.12
CA GLY A 147 10.83 -4.31 1.79
C GLY A 147 10.73 -4.24 3.31
N LEU A 148 10.09 -3.18 3.85
CA LEU A 148 10.10 -2.96 5.30
C LEU A 148 9.05 -3.78 6.06
N PHE A 149 7.89 -4.13 5.46
CA PHE A 149 6.89 -4.92 6.18
C PHE A 149 7.45 -6.27 6.66
N PRO A 150 8.11 -7.08 5.81
CA PRO A 150 8.70 -8.33 6.29
C PRO A 150 9.80 -8.09 7.34
N VAL A 151 10.71 -7.14 7.10
CA VAL A 151 11.83 -6.88 8.01
C VAL A 151 11.37 -6.43 9.41
N LEU A 152 10.31 -5.61 9.48
CA LEU A 152 9.80 -5.10 10.75
C LEU A 152 8.77 -6.02 11.41
N GLY A 153 8.18 -6.93 10.65
CA GLY A 153 7.13 -7.82 11.12
C GLY A 153 7.60 -9.21 11.54
N THR A 154 8.78 -9.65 11.05
CA THR A 154 9.45 -10.84 11.55
C THR A 154 10.32 -10.46 12.74
N ALA A 155 10.19 -11.16 13.85
CA ALA A 155 11.07 -10.94 15.00
C ALA A 155 12.49 -11.38 14.62
N GLY A 156 13.43 -10.43 14.53
CA GLY A 156 14.83 -10.73 14.65
C GLY A 156 15.82 -10.69 13.48
N PRO A 157 15.62 -9.99 12.34
CA PRO A 157 16.72 -9.91 11.37
C PRO A 157 17.91 -9.10 11.88
N LEU A 158 17.69 -8.13 12.77
CA LEU A 158 18.77 -7.38 13.40
C LEU A 158 19.45 -8.17 14.52
N ASP A 159 18.73 -9.06 15.18
CA ASP A 159 19.29 -9.95 16.20
C ASP A 159 20.15 -11.04 15.55
N LEU A 160 19.74 -11.60 14.41
CA LEU A 160 20.54 -12.56 13.62
C LEU A 160 21.84 -11.94 13.06
N VAL A 161 21.82 -10.67 12.68
CA VAL A 161 23.03 -9.96 12.23
C VAL A 161 23.92 -9.64 13.43
N ARG A 162 23.34 -9.30 14.57
CA ARG A 162 24.06 -9.02 15.81
C ARG A 162 24.73 -10.30 16.36
N ASP A 163 24.00 -11.40 16.42
CA ASP A 163 24.52 -12.70 16.87
C ASP A 163 25.70 -13.17 15.97
N ARG A 164 25.61 -12.95 14.63
CA ARG A 164 26.73 -13.27 13.72
C ARG A 164 27.95 -12.35 13.87
N LEU A 165 27.77 -11.13 14.34
CA LEU A 165 28.87 -10.19 14.58
C LEU A 165 29.55 -10.43 15.94
N ASP A 166 28.79 -10.97 16.89
CA ASP A 166 29.29 -11.29 18.23
C ASP A 166 30.04 -12.67 18.26
N ASP A 167 29.84 -13.51 17.23
CA ASP A 167 30.49 -14.83 17.04
C ASP A 167 31.83 -14.74 16.22
N THR A 168 32.26 -13.53 15.81
CA THR A 168 33.52 -13.31 15.08
C THR A 168 34.53 -12.49 15.89
#